data_43b42db38f5aec2c85c33cc0fd51cc96
#
_entry.id   43b42db38f5aec2c85c33cc0fd51cc96
#
_cell.length_a   1.000
_cell.length_b   1.000
_cell.length_c   1.000
_cell.angle_alpha   90.00
_cell.angle_beta   90.00
_cell.angle_gamma   90.00
#
_symmetry.space_group_name_H-M   'P 1'
#
loop_
_entity.id
_entity.type
_entity.pdbx_description
1 polymer ?
#
loop_
_entity_poly.entity_id
_entity_poly.type
_entity_poly.pdbx_seq_one_letter_code
_entity_poly.pdbx_strand_id
1 'polypeptide(L)'
;MRHYCNGDGQPVASSKIAKQDGLAICSATVRNAMARLETKGLLYSPHTSAGRVPTDEGVKFWLQEFFPLADVAVHWQPDQSAIVSFAHLLSQNFQVCCCVGLPQVSSKQMFRVEVLDFDRKNWLVLLIDRAGQSQNICIDKPIDDTDALRYQFAAWMNTVFSQQTLVEGLHRMRAMAYSAPPSCHHILAQWTKQLSQQLGSDNAIVVGERYLYNRLELDKEINLGVGFLDQVEDRLAFRDGISVLLGEELSMLGLNRVVVLSVPYFSKGEYQSRFCVICPADSKIEAILAEFKKLPQ
;
A
#
# COMPACT_ATOMS: atom_id res chain seq x y z
N MET A 1 -4.37 -23.17 -8.27
CA MET A 1 -4.65 -21.70 -8.11
C MET A 1 -5.90 -21.29 -8.87
N ARG A 2 -6.00 -21.38 -10.19
CA ARG A 2 -7.18 -20.93 -10.96
C ARG A 2 -8.51 -21.44 -10.43
N HIS A 3 -8.61 -22.74 -10.10
CA HIS A 3 -9.83 -23.31 -9.51
C HIS A 3 -10.16 -22.77 -8.12
N TYR A 4 -9.16 -22.40 -7.36
CA TYR A 4 -9.34 -21.77 -6.04
C TYR A 4 -9.85 -20.33 -6.18
N CYS A 5 -9.17 -19.53 -6.99
CA CYS A 5 -9.54 -18.12 -7.24
C CYS A 5 -10.90 -17.97 -7.97
N ASN A 6 -11.27 -18.95 -8.83
CA ASN A 6 -12.57 -18.94 -9.53
C ASN A 6 -13.69 -19.66 -8.76
N GLY A 7 -13.39 -20.25 -7.62
CA GLY A 7 -14.31 -21.05 -6.79
C GLY A 7 -14.59 -20.43 -5.43
N ASP A 8 -14.48 -19.12 -5.31
CA ASP A 8 -14.77 -18.34 -4.10
C ASP A 8 -13.99 -18.84 -2.86
N GLY A 9 -12.72 -19.21 -3.07
CA GLY A 9 -11.82 -19.63 -1.99
C GLY A 9 -12.12 -21.01 -1.39
N GLN A 10 -12.99 -21.79 -2.00
CA GLN A 10 -13.33 -23.13 -1.50
C GLN A 10 -12.20 -24.13 -1.75
N PRO A 11 -12.00 -25.11 -0.84
CA PRO A 11 -11.02 -26.16 -1.02
C PRO A 11 -11.20 -26.92 -2.35
N VAL A 12 -10.13 -27.09 -3.10
CA VAL A 12 -10.16 -27.70 -4.44
C VAL A 12 -9.89 -29.20 -4.36
N ALA A 13 -10.85 -30.01 -4.79
CA ALA A 13 -10.68 -31.48 -4.86
C ALA A 13 -9.85 -31.89 -6.09
N SER A 14 -9.04 -32.96 -5.96
CA SER A 14 -8.27 -33.53 -7.08
C SER A 14 -9.14 -33.96 -8.26
N SER A 15 -10.35 -34.46 -7.98
CA SER A 15 -11.31 -34.84 -9.00
C SER A 15 -11.83 -33.66 -9.83
N LYS A 16 -11.92 -32.47 -9.25
CA LYS A 16 -12.32 -31.22 -9.97
C LYS A 16 -11.23 -30.82 -10.97
N ILE A 17 -9.96 -30.96 -10.60
CA ILE A 17 -8.83 -30.66 -11.50
C ILE A 17 -8.73 -31.72 -12.61
N ALA A 18 -8.87 -32.99 -12.25
CA ALA A 18 -8.76 -34.09 -13.22
C ALA A 18 -9.86 -34.09 -14.29
N LYS A 19 -11.01 -33.47 -14.03
CA LYS A 19 -12.13 -33.31 -14.98
C LYS A 19 -11.98 -32.11 -15.89
N GLN A 20 -10.92 -31.32 -15.74
CA GLN A 20 -10.72 -30.15 -16.60
C GLN A 20 -10.41 -30.60 -18.03
N ASP A 21 -11.11 -30.03 -19.01
CA ASP A 21 -10.92 -30.33 -20.42
C ASP A 21 -9.46 -30.14 -20.85
N GLY A 22 -8.93 -31.12 -21.57
CA GLY A 22 -7.53 -31.11 -22.05
C GLY A 22 -6.49 -31.71 -21.09
N LEU A 23 -6.86 -32.06 -19.84
CA LEU A 23 -5.98 -32.76 -18.91
C LEU A 23 -6.30 -34.25 -18.92
N ALA A 24 -5.55 -35.07 -19.69
CA ALA A 24 -5.64 -36.53 -19.68
C ALA A 24 -4.95 -37.13 -18.42
N ILE A 25 -5.28 -36.62 -17.24
CA ILE A 25 -4.62 -37.03 -15.99
C ILE A 25 -5.67 -37.59 -15.01
N CYS A 26 -5.37 -38.76 -14.41
CA CYS A 26 -6.29 -39.32 -13.44
C CYS A 26 -6.25 -38.58 -12.09
N SER A 27 -7.37 -38.63 -11.35
CA SER A 27 -7.51 -37.98 -10.05
C SER A 27 -6.46 -38.45 -9.02
N ALA A 28 -5.97 -39.69 -9.13
CA ALA A 28 -4.91 -40.18 -8.24
C ALA A 28 -3.57 -39.47 -8.49
N THR A 29 -3.22 -39.23 -9.75
CA THR A 29 -2.00 -38.47 -10.11
C THR A 29 -2.08 -37.03 -9.59
N VAL A 30 -3.25 -36.38 -9.76
CA VAL A 30 -3.47 -35.03 -9.23
C VAL A 30 -3.35 -35.01 -7.70
N ARG A 31 -3.94 -36.02 -7.01
CA ARG A 31 -3.83 -36.14 -5.56
C ARG A 31 -2.38 -36.27 -5.08
N ASN A 32 -1.57 -37.11 -5.77
CA ASN A 32 -0.16 -37.27 -5.45
C ASN A 32 0.64 -35.96 -5.67
N ALA A 33 0.34 -35.22 -6.73
CA ALA A 33 0.96 -33.91 -6.98
C ALA A 33 0.57 -32.89 -5.89
N MET A 34 -0.70 -32.85 -5.50
CA MET A 34 -1.17 -32.01 -4.40
C MET A 34 -0.50 -32.35 -3.07
N ALA A 35 -0.32 -33.66 -2.76
CA ALA A 35 0.38 -34.09 -1.56
C ALA A 35 1.85 -33.66 -1.54
N ARG A 36 2.55 -33.69 -2.69
CA ARG A 36 3.91 -33.16 -2.80
C ARG A 36 3.98 -31.64 -2.59
N LEU A 37 3.01 -30.90 -3.12
CA LEU A 37 2.92 -29.45 -2.88
C LEU A 37 2.60 -29.14 -1.42
N GLU A 38 1.79 -29.97 -0.77
CA GLU A 38 1.50 -29.85 0.66
C GLU A 38 2.74 -30.11 1.51
N THR A 39 3.54 -31.15 1.18
CA THR A 39 4.83 -31.40 1.85
C THR A 39 5.81 -30.22 1.68
N LYS A 40 5.72 -29.47 0.58
CA LYS A 40 6.51 -28.26 0.34
C LYS A 40 5.93 -27.00 1.01
N GLY A 41 4.83 -27.11 1.73
CA GLY A 41 4.17 -25.97 2.39
C GLY A 41 3.41 -25.04 1.44
N LEU A 42 3.22 -25.41 0.17
CA LEU A 42 2.53 -24.57 -0.83
C LEU A 42 1.00 -24.76 -0.82
N LEU A 43 0.53 -25.87 -0.27
CA LEU A 43 -0.88 -26.19 -0.08
C LEU A 43 -1.10 -26.71 1.35
N TYR A 44 -2.32 -26.61 1.83
CA TYR A 44 -2.73 -27.29 3.06
C TYR A 44 -4.15 -27.87 2.93
N SER A 45 -4.49 -28.79 3.82
CA SER A 45 -5.82 -29.39 3.94
C SER A 45 -6.51 -28.79 5.16
N PRO A 46 -7.63 -28.05 5.01
CA PRO A 46 -8.35 -27.54 6.18
C PRO A 46 -9.00 -28.67 7.01
N HIS A 47 -9.37 -29.79 6.36
CA HIS A 47 -9.93 -30.99 7.00
C HIS A 47 -9.51 -32.26 6.24
N THR A 48 -9.51 -33.40 6.90
CA THR A 48 -9.02 -34.68 6.36
C THR A 48 -9.70 -35.11 5.05
N SER A 49 -10.97 -34.78 4.87
CA SER A 49 -11.77 -35.08 3.65
C SER A 49 -11.92 -33.89 2.69
N ALA A 50 -11.39 -32.73 3.05
CA ALA A 50 -11.47 -31.56 2.20
C ALA A 50 -10.50 -31.62 1.04
N GLY A 51 -10.73 -30.81 0.03
CA GLY A 51 -9.74 -30.51 -1.02
C GLY A 51 -8.49 -29.84 -0.44
N ARG A 52 -7.72 -29.18 -1.28
CA ARG A 52 -6.54 -28.42 -0.87
C ARG A 52 -6.77 -26.92 -1.08
N VAL A 53 -6.20 -26.13 -0.18
CA VAL A 53 -6.19 -24.67 -0.20
C VAL A 53 -4.75 -24.19 -0.32
N PRO A 54 -4.44 -23.20 -1.14
CA PRO A 54 -3.11 -22.62 -1.21
C PRO A 54 -2.74 -21.92 0.10
N THR A 55 -1.48 -22.04 0.48
CA THR A 55 -0.88 -21.16 1.50
C THR A 55 -0.47 -19.82 0.86
N ASP A 56 -0.11 -18.83 1.65
CA ASP A 56 0.42 -17.56 1.13
C ASP A 56 1.69 -17.81 0.31
N GLU A 57 2.59 -18.69 0.75
CA GLU A 57 3.73 -19.15 -0.03
C GLU A 57 3.34 -19.83 -1.36
N GLY A 58 2.25 -20.60 -1.35
CA GLY A 58 1.72 -21.21 -2.57
C GLY A 58 1.18 -20.18 -3.56
N VAL A 59 0.54 -19.13 -3.08
CA VAL A 59 0.10 -18.00 -3.92
C VAL A 59 1.30 -17.24 -4.46
N LYS A 60 2.29 -16.93 -3.62
CA LYS A 60 3.53 -16.23 -4.01
C LYS A 60 4.29 -17.00 -5.08
N PHE A 61 4.52 -18.30 -4.85
CA PHE A 61 5.16 -19.18 -5.81
C PHE A 61 4.42 -19.19 -7.16
N TRP A 62 3.09 -19.31 -7.14
CA TRP A 62 2.29 -19.32 -8.36
C TRP A 62 2.38 -18.00 -9.13
N LEU A 63 2.34 -16.87 -8.43
CA LEU A 63 2.46 -15.55 -9.07
C LEU A 63 3.85 -15.34 -9.67
N GLN A 64 4.90 -15.77 -9.00
CA GLN A 64 6.28 -15.65 -9.49
C GLN A 64 6.53 -16.52 -10.72
N GLU A 65 6.06 -17.78 -10.72
CA GLU A 65 6.30 -18.74 -11.81
C GLU A 65 5.45 -18.48 -13.06
N PHE A 66 4.20 -18.07 -12.88
CA PHE A 66 3.25 -17.96 -14.00
C PHE A 66 2.98 -16.53 -14.44
N PHE A 67 3.38 -15.56 -13.63
CA PHE A 67 3.23 -14.15 -13.93
C PHE A 67 4.57 -13.46 -13.61
N PRO A 68 5.54 -13.43 -14.54
CA PRO A 68 6.77 -12.67 -14.38
C PRO A 68 6.41 -11.17 -14.37
N LEU A 69 6.04 -10.68 -13.20
CA LEU A 69 5.52 -9.32 -13.01
C LEU A 69 6.63 -8.27 -13.03
N ALA A 70 7.86 -8.69 -12.70
CA ALA A 70 9.02 -7.81 -12.66
C ALA A 70 9.44 -7.30 -14.05
N ASP A 71 9.08 -8.02 -15.12
CA ASP A 71 9.47 -7.67 -16.49
C ASP A 71 8.43 -6.77 -17.20
N VAL A 72 7.30 -6.49 -16.55
CA VAL A 72 6.28 -5.60 -17.09
C VAL A 72 6.54 -4.18 -16.58
N ALA A 73 7.41 -3.45 -17.27
CA ALA A 73 7.55 -2.02 -17.03
C ALA A 73 6.23 -1.33 -17.36
N VAL A 74 5.67 -0.61 -16.41
CA VAL A 74 4.44 0.16 -16.61
C VAL A 74 4.80 1.63 -16.59
N HIS A 75 4.67 2.29 -17.75
CA HIS A 75 4.87 3.74 -17.89
C HIS A 75 3.54 4.49 -17.88
N TRP A 76 2.64 4.10 -17.01
CA TRP A 76 1.34 4.71 -16.90
C TRP A 76 1.43 6.16 -16.45
N GLN A 77 0.93 7.08 -17.27
CA GLN A 77 0.90 8.52 -17.02
C GLN A 77 -0.55 9.03 -17.05
N PRO A 78 -1.36 8.66 -16.06
CA PRO A 78 -2.76 9.09 -16.01
C PRO A 78 -2.89 10.53 -15.50
N ASP A 79 -3.96 11.19 -15.91
CA ASP A 79 -4.48 12.31 -15.14
C ASP A 79 -5.28 11.80 -13.91
N GLN A 80 -5.61 12.70 -13.02
CA GLN A 80 -6.35 12.34 -11.80
C GLN A 80 -7.71 11.69 -12.10
N SER A 81 -8.41 12.14 -13.13
CA SER A 81 -9.71 11.59 -13.52
C SER A 81 -9.59 10.16 -14.02
N ALA A 82 -8.56 9.85 -14.81
CA ALA A 82 -8.29 8.49 -15.28
C ALA A 82 -7.95 7.55 -14.12
N ILE A 83 -7.18 8.00 -13.12
CA ILE A 83 -6.87 7.23 -11.90
C ILE A 83 -8.15 6.87 -11.17
N VAL A 84 -8.99 7.85 -10.89
CA VAL A 84 -10.26 7.66 -10.15
C VAL A 84 -11.18 6.71 -10.90
N SER A 85 -11.33 6.92 -12.20
CA SER A 85 -12.17 6.09 -13.07
C SER A 85 -11.70 4.64 -13.10
N PHE A 86 -10.38 4.42 -13.19
CA PHE A 86 -9.79 3.09 -13.19
C PHE A 86 -9.95 2.39 -11.83
N ALA A 87 -9.81 3.13 -10.71
CA ALA A 87 -10.05 2.59 -9.38
C ALA A 87 -11.50 2.13 -9.20
N HIS A 88 -12.47 2.93 -9.65
CA HIS A 88 -13.88 2.55 -9.63
C HIS A 88 -14.20 1.34 -10.52
N LEU A 89 -13.61 1.29 -11.72
CA LEU A 89 -13.78 0.17 -12.65
C LEU A 89 -13.29 -1.14 -12.02
N LEU A 90 -12.07 -1.17 -11.48
CA LEU A 90 -11.52 -2.37 -10.85
C LEU A 90 -12.33 -2.77 -9.61
N SER A 91 -12.64 -1.79 -8.75
CA SER A 91 -13.41 -2.04 -7.54
C SER A 91 -14.77 -2.65 -7.82
N GLN A 92 -15.51 -2.15 -8.79
CA GLN A 92 -16.85 -2.64 -9.15
C GLN A 92 -16.80 -4.00 -9.85
N ASN A 93 -15.90 -4.18 -10.83
CA ASN A 93 -15.85 -5.41 -11.64
C ASN A 93 -15.31 -6.62 -10.87
N PHE A 94 -14.39 -6.39 -9.94
CA PHE A 94 -13.72 -7.47 -9.21
C PHE A 94 -14.06 -7.53 -7.72
N GLN A 95 -14.87 -6.60 -7.21
CA GLN A 95 -15.22 -6.48 -5.78
C GLN A 95 -13.99 -6.41 -4.90
N VAL A 96 -13.07 -5.52 -5.25
CA VAL A 96 -11.79 -5.29 -4.58
C VAL A 96 -11.70 -3.86 -4.06
N CYS A 97 -10.79 -3.65 -3.11
CA CYS A 97 -10.42 -2.32 -2.65
C CYS A 97 -9.25 -1.79 -3.46
N CYS A 98 -9.34 -0.54 -3.87
CA CYS A 98 -8.25 0.20 -4.49
C CYS A 98 -7.81 1.33 -3.57
N CYS A 99 -6.50 1.40 -3.29
CA CYS A 99 -5.88 2.52 -2.59
C CYS A 99 -4.85 3.16 -3.52
N VAL A 100 -5.02 4.43 -3.82
CA VAL A 100 -4.22 5.12 -4.83
C VAL A 100 -3.73 6.43 -4.26
N GLY A 101 -2.41 6.62 -4.26
CA GLY A 101 -1.84 7.95 -4.01
C GLY A 101 -2.21 8.88 -5.16
N LEU A 102 -2.72 10.04 -4.86
CA LEU A 102 -2.95 11.04 -5.89
C LEU A 102 -1.64 11.74 -6.28
N PRO A 103 -1.50 12.16 -7.54
CA PRO A 103 -0.39 13.02 -7.92
C PRO A 103 -0.45 14.21 -6.98
N GLN A 104 0.61 14.38 -6.20
CA GLN A 104 0.66 15.56 -5.36
C GLN A 104 0.67 16.78 -6.28
N VAL A 105 -0.32 17.64 -6.12
CA VAL A 105 -0.30 19.00 -6.68
C VAL A 105 0.90 19.78 -6.10
N SER A 106 1.57 19.21 -5.13
CA SER A 106 2.77 19.72 -4.49
C SER A 106 4.07 19.06 -4.97
N SER A 107 4.37 19.12 -6.26
CA SER A 107 5.77 19.32 -6.72
C SER A 107 6.31 20.66 -6.17
N LYS A 108 5.57 21.29 -5.28
CA LYS A 108 5.90 22.55 -4.64
C LYS A 108 6.94 22.29 -3.57
N GLN A 109 8.15 22.72 -3.88
CA GLN A 109 9.22 22.70 -2.90
C GLN A 109 8.86 23.63 -1.74
N MET A 110 8.99 23.11 -0.53
CA MET A 110 8.84 23.90 0.68
C MET A 110 9.94 24.95 0.74
N PHE A 111 9.54 26.17 0.95
CA PHE A 111 10.45 27.32 1.07
C PHE A 111 10.81 27.59 2.52
N ARG A 112 9.81 27.52 3.42
CA ARG A 112 9.97 27.87 4.82
C ARG A 112 9.00 27.11 5.71
N VAL A 113 9.48 26.79 6.90
CA VAL A 113 8.68 26.24 8.00
C VAL A 113 8.70 27.25 9.15
N GLU A 114 7.53 27.62 9.62
CA GLU A 114 7.34 28.43 10.84
C GLU A 114 6.62 27.60 11.88
N VAL A 115 7.01 27.77 13.14
CA VAL A 115 6.37 27.13 14.28
C VAL A 115 5.91 28.23 15.25
N LEU A 116 4.61 28.32 15.42
CA LEU A 116 3.97 29.34 16.24
C LEU A 116 3.38 28.73 17.50
N ASP A 117 3.37 29.50 18.57
CA ASP A 117 2.55 29.20 19.74
C ASP A 117 1.08 29.44 19.38
N PHE A 118 0.27 28.40 19.43
CA PHE A 118 -1.12 28.48 18.98
C PHE A 118 -2.10 28.55 20.16
N ASP A 119 -2.02 27.55 21.04
CA ASP A 119 -2.85 27.48 22.23
C ASP A 119 -2.09 26.83 23.41
N ARG A 120 -2.80 26.52 24.50
CA ARG A 120 -2.18 25.94 25.70
C ARG A 120 -1.58 24.55 25.48
N LYS A 121 -2.00 23.81 24.43
CA LYS A 121 -1.62 22.42 24.18
C LYS A 121 -0.88 22.24 22.85
N ASN A 122 -1.05 23.17 21.91
CA ASN A 122 -0.64 22.96 20.53
C ASN A 122 0.30 24.06 20.02
N TRP A 123 1.24 23.65 19.19
CA TRP A 123 1.94 24.51 18.27
C TRP A 123 1.24 24.49 16.90
N LEU A 124 1.29 25.57 16.18
CA LEU A 124 0.90 25.67 14.78
C LEU A 124 2.15 25.66 13.91
N VAL A 125 2.28 24.63 13.09
CA VAL A 125 3.34 24.53 12.07
C VAL A 125 2.79 25.03 10.74
N LEU A 126 3.45 26.01 10.16
CA LEU A 126 3.16 26.54 8.84
C LEU A 126 4.22 26.04 7.86
N LEU A 127 3.82 25.22 6.89
CA LEU A 127 4.66 24.77 5.79
C LEU A 127 4.38 25.68 4.59
N ILE A 128 5.32 26.54 4.24
CA ILE A 128 5.15 27.60 3.23
C ILE A 128 5.91 27.20 1.97
N ASP A 129 5.24 27.19 0.81
CA ASP A 129 5.87 26.96 -0.48
C ASP A 129 6.44 28.24 -1.09
N ARG A 130 7.16 28.11 -2.22
CA ARG A 130 7.72 29.27 -2.93
C ARG A 130 6.68 30.22 -3.55
N ALA A 131 5.46 29.75 -3.71
CA ALA A 131 4.35 30.59 -4.18
C ALA A 131 3.65 31.35 -3.02
N GLY A 132 4.12 31.18 -1.78
CA GLY A 132 3.54 31.79 -0.59
C GLY A 132 2.27 31.10 -0.11
N GLN A 133 1.93 29.93 -0.64
CA GLN A 133 0.83 29.13 -0.09
C GLN A 133 1.31 28.38 1.15
N SER A 134 0.46 28.31 2.16
CA SER A 134 0.79 27.65 3.42
C SER A 134 -0.16 26.49 3.72
N GLN A 135 0.40 25.41 4.23
CA GLN A 135 -0.35 24.35 4.92
C GLN A 135 -0.17 24.54 6.41
N ASN A 136 -1.27 24.48 7.14
CA ASN A 136 -1.32 24.76 8.56
C ASN A 136 -1.61 23.46 9.32
N ILE A 137 -0.72 23.08 10.23
CA ILE A 137 -0.78 21.81 10.94
C ILE A 137 -0.65 22.07 12.44
N CYS A 138 -1.61 21.62 13.22
CA CYS A 138 -1.52 21.65 14.67
C CYS A 138 -0.82 20.39 15.18
N ILE A 139 0.20 20.58 16.01
CA ILE A 139 0.94 19.50 16.68
C ILE A 139 0.96 19.74 18.18
N ASP A 140 1.02 18.65 18.96
CA ASP A 140 1.07 18.78 20.42
C ASP A 140 2.38 19.44 20.86
N LYS A 141 2.31 20.27 21.90
CA LYS A 141 3.48 20.88 22.52
C LYS A 141 4.31 19.86 23.28
N PRO A 142 5.67 19.98 23.27
CA PRO A 142 6.50 19.23 24.20
C PRO A 142 6.25 19.68 25.64
N ILE A 143 6.57 18.83 26.61
CA ILE A 143 6.36 19.10 28.04
C ILE A 143 7.17 20.34 28.47
N ASP A 144 8.37 20.51 27.92
CA ASP A 144 9.28 21.61 28.24
C ASP A 144 9.17 22.75 27.20
N ASP A 145 7.93 23.14 26.85
CA ASP A 145 7.69 24.21 25.88
C ASP A 145 8.34 25.52 26.31
N THR A 146 9.22 26.03 25.47
CA THR A 146 9.85 27.36 25.60
C THR A 146 9.99 27.99 24.22
N ASP A 147 10.04 29.32 24.16
CA ASP A 147 10.31 30.04 22.93
C ASP A 147 11.60 29.57 22.26
N ALA A 148 12.66 29.35 23.06
CA ALA A 148 13.95 28.86 22.56
C ALA A 148 13.82 27.48 21.90
N LEU A 149 13.08 26.56 22.50
CA LEU A 149 12.85 25.23 21.94
C LEU A 149 12.05 25.32 20.64
N ARG A 150 11.03 26.17 20.59
CA ARG A 150 10.21 26.40 19.41
C ARG A 150 11.05 26.90 18.23
N TYR A 151 11.96 27.86 18.48
CA TYR A 151 12.88 28.36 17.45
C TYR A 151 13.88 27.30 17.01
N GLN A 152 14.43 26.49 17.92
CA GLN A 152 15.33 25.39 17.59
C GLN A 152 14.62 24.34 16.73
N PHE A 153 13.37 24.00 17.08
CA PHE A 153 12.58 23.04 16.32
C PHE A 153 12.22 23.59 14.93
N ALA A 154 11.80 24.86 14.81
CA ALA A 154 11.57 25.50 13.52
C ALA A 154 12.84 25.51 12.64
N ALA A 155 13.99 25.78 13.21
CA ALA A 155 15.27 25.75 12.49
C ALA A 155 15.59 24.33 12.00
N TRP A 156 15.38 23.32 12.83
CA TRP A 156 15.55 21.91 12.44
C TRP A 156 14.57 21.51 11.33
N MET A 157 13.27 21.86 11.45
CA MET A 157 12.26 21.62 10.43
C MET A 157 12.64 22.28 9.11
N ASN A 158 13.17 23.50 9.12
CA ASN A 158 13.66 24.18 7.92
C ASN A 158 14.83 23.40 7.28
N THR A 159 15.72 22.80 8.05
CA THR A 159 16.79 21.94 7.52
C THR A 159 16.22 20.68 6.86
N VAL A 160 15.18 20.09 7.44
CA VAL A 160 14.52 18.87 6.95
C VAL A 160 13.75 19.16 5.66
N PHE A 161 12.95 20.23 5.62
CA PHE A 161 12.00 20.52 4.54
C PHE A 161 12.55 21.48 3.46
N SER A 162 13.69 22.15 3.68
CA SER A 162 14.22 23.11 2.73
C SER A 162 14.45 22.49 1.35
N GLN A 163 13.84 23.08 0.34
CA GLN A 163 13.89 22.67 -1.08
C GLN A 163 13.39 21.24 -1.34
N GLN A 164 12.71 20.65 -0.38
CA GLN A 164 12.10 19.35 -0.53
C GLN A 164 10.62 19.49 -0.83
N THR A 165 10.05 18.53 -1.51
CA THR A 165 8.60 18.35 -1.52
C THR A 165 8.14 17.95 -0.12
N LEU A 166 6.85 18.03 0.12
CA LEU A 166 6.30 17.65 1.42
C LEU A 166 6.59 16.19 1.79
N VAL A 167 6.49 15.28 0.82
CA VAL A 167 6.77 13.84 1.01
C VAL A 167 8.24 13.59 1.29
N GLU A 168 9.12 14.17 0.49
CA GLU A 168 10.56 14.07 0.74
C GLU A 168 10.95 14.63 2.11
N GLY A 169 10.32 15.74 2.51
CA GLY A 169 10.50 16.32 3.85
C GLY A 169 10.08 15.36 4.97
N LEU A 170 8.96 14.66 4.82
CA LEU A 170 8.50 13.64 5.79
C LEU A 170 9.45 12.46 5.87
N HIS A 171 9.96 11.95 4.73
CA HIS A 171 10.98 10.91 4.73
C HIS A 171 12.26 11.36 5.43
N ARG A 172 12.74 12.57 5.11
CA ARG A 172 13.91 13.16 5.78
C ARG A 172 13.69 13.40 7.27
N MET A 173 12.49 13.80 7.68
CA MET A 173 12.13 13.98 9.08
C MET A 173 12.33 12.68 9.87
N ARG A 174 11.92 11.54 9.32
CA ARG A 174 12.14 10.21 9.91
C ARG A 174 13.63 9.86 9.96
N ALA A 175 14.33 10.03 8.84
CA ALA A 175 15.76 9.71 8.72
C ALA A 175 16.64 10.60 9.63
N MET A 176 16.27 11.86 9.82
CA MET A 176 17.02 12.85 10.59
C MET A 176 16.49 13.03 12.03
N ALA A 177 15.61 12.16 12.52
CA ALA A 177 15.02 12.27 13.84
C ALA A 177 16.06 12.37 14.97
N TYR A 178 17.22 11.72 14.82
CA TYR A 178 18.33 11.79 15.78
C TYR A 178 18.96 13.18 15.93
N SER A 179 18.81 14.04 14.93
CA SER A 179 19.35 15.42 14.93
C SER A 179 18.33 16.46 15.40
N ALA A 180 17.11 16.06 15.73
CA ALA A 180 16.10 16.94 16.29
C ALA A 180 16.48 17.40 17.71
N PRO A 181 15.95 18.53 18.19
CA PRO A 181 16.15 18.94 19.57
C PRO A 181 15.78 17.80 20.54
N PRO A 182 16.61 17.46 21.54
CA PRO A 182 16.38 16.30 22.42
C PRO A 182 15.02 16.31 23.11
N SER A 183 14.53 17.48 23.51
CA SER A 183 13.20 17.65 24.13
C SER A 183 12.04 17.30 23.18
N CYS A 184 12.29 17.20 21.88
CA CYS A 184 11.28 16.86 20.88
C CYS A 184 11.29 15.37 20.48
N HIS A 185 12.34 14.60 20.86
CA HIS A 185 12.50 13.21 20.42
C HIS A 185 11.30 12.33 20.78
N HIS A 186 10.74 12.49 21.97
CA HIS A 186 9.64 11.65 22.46
C HIS A 186 8.31 11.87 21.72
N ILE A 187 8.13 13.03 21.09
CA ILE A 187 6.89 13.35 20.36
C ILE A 187 7.07 13.33 18.83
N LEU A 188 8.30 13.16 18.33
CA LEU A 188 8.55 13.13 16.87
C LEU A 188 7.75 12.05 16.15
N ALA A 189 7.63 10.86 16.72
CA ALA A 189 6.84 9.77 16.14
C ALA A 189 5.36 10.15 16.05
N GLN A 190 4.82 10.81 17.10
CA GLN A 190 3.45 11.30 17.12
C GLN A 190 3.25 12.41 16.09
N TRP A 191 4.15 13.37 16.00
CA TRP A 191 4.10 14.43 15.00
C TRP A 191 4.21 13.92 13.57
N THR A 192 5.10 12.97 13.32
CA THR A 192 5.20 12.32 12.01
C THR A 192 3.88 11.66 11.63
N LYS A 193 3.22 11.01 12.58
CA LYS A 193 1.90 10.41 12.39
C LYS A 193 0.83 11.47 12.14
N GLN A 194 0.78 12.54 12.93
CA GLN A 194 -0.18 13.64 12.75
C GLN A 194 0.00 14.34 11.40
N LEU A 195 1.26 14.63 11.01
CA LEU A 195 1.59 15.19 9.72
C LEU A 195 1.15 14.27 8.58
N SER A 196 1.48 12.98 8.65
CA SER A 196 1.07 12.00 7.64
C SER A 196 -0.45 11.88 7.54
N GLN A 197 -1.18 11.92 8.64
CA GLN A 197 -2.64 11.83 8.66
C GLN A 197 -3.31 13.08 8.09
N GLN A 198 -2.85 14.29 8.46
CA GLN A 198 -3.43 15.54 7.97
C GLN A 198 -3.11 15.81 6.50
N LEU A 199 -1.93 15.40 6.06
CA LEU A 199 -1.51 15.51 4.66
C LEU A 199 -2.03 14.36 3.81
N GLY A 200 -2.36 13.24 4.45
CA GLY A 200 -2.78 12.01 3.78
C GLY A 200 -4.26 11.96 3.43
N SER A 201 -5.10 12.70 4.13
CA SER A 201 -6.54 12.71 3.82
C SER A 201 -6.87 13.28 2.44
N ASP A 202 -6.01 14.19 1.92
CA ASP A 202 -6.23 14.84 0.63
C ASP A 202 -5.43 14.20 -0.52
N ASN A 203 -4.52 13.27 -0.22
CA ASN A 203 -3.54 12.75 -1.21
C ASN A 203 -3.70 11.26 -1.54
N ALA A 204 -4.71 10.59 -1.03
CA ALA A 204 -5.03 9.23 -1.40
C ALA A 204 -6.54 9.05 -1.61
N ILE A 205 -6.87 8.26 -2.61
CA ILE A 205 -8.24 7.81 -2.86
C ILE A 205 -8.35 6.35 -2.45
N VAL A 206 -9.36 6.04 -1.64
CA VAL A 206 -9.72 4.66 -1.31
C VAL A 206 -11.11 4.37 -1.85
N VAL A 207 -11.20 3.33 -2.66
CA VAL A 207 -12.44 2.92 -3.31
C VAL A 207 -12.70 1.44 -3.02
N GLY A 208 -13.91 1.12 -2.56
CA GLY A 208 -14.32 -0.27 -2.38
C GLY A 208 -13.88 -0.93 -1.07
N GLU A 209 -13.53 -0.18 -0.04
CA GLU A 209 -13.20 -0.71 1.29
C GLU A 209 -14.23 -1.71 1.83
N ARG A 210 -15.52 -1.47 1.54
CA ARG A 210 -16.62 -2.37 1.93
C ARG A 210 -16.42 -3.81 1.47
N TYR A 211 -15.73 -4.03 0.35
CA TYR A 211 -15.48 -5.39 -0.16
C TYR A 211 -14.45 -6.14 0.67
N LEU A 212 -13.48 -5.42 1.28
CA LEU A 212 -12.53 -6.01 2.22
C LEU A 212 -13.21 -6.35 3.55
N TYR A 213 -13.94 -5.40 4.13
CA TYR A 213 -14.59 -5.60 5.42
C TYR A 213 -15.60 -6.74 5.38
N ASN A 214 -16.37 -6.86 4.30
CA ASN A 214 -17.37 -7.92 4.16
C ASN A 214 -16.77 -9.32 4.00
N ARG A 215 -15.54 -9.46 3.48
CA ARG A 215 -14.94 -10.77 3.19
C ARG A 215 -13.90 -11.24 4.18
N LEU A 216 -13.26 -10.35 4.91
CA LEU A 216 -12.08 -10.66 5.70
C LEU A 216 -12.28 -10.50 7.21
N GLU A 217 -13.47 -10.10 7.67
CA GLU A 217 -13.73 -9.79 9.08
C GLU A 217 -12.65 -8.86 9.68
N LEU A 218 -12.19 -7.89 8.89
CA LEU A 218 -11.12 -6.99 9.30
C LEU A 218 -11.61 -6.03 10.38
N ASP A 219 -10.75 -5.78 11.36
CA ASP A 219 -10.97 -4.70 12.31
C ASP A 219 -11.15 -3.37 11.56
N LYS A 220 -12.20 -2.61 11.92
CA LYS A 220 -12.59 -1.35 11.25
C LYS A 220 -11.52 -0.24 11.32
N GLU A 221 -10.45 -0.47 12.03
CA GLU A 221 -9.37 0.49 12.28
C GLU A 221 -8.24 0.49 11.23
N ILE A 222 -8.36 -0.30 10.15
CA ILE A 222 -7.33 -0.30 9.11
C ILE A 222 -7.43 1.01 8.32
N ASN A 223 -6.48 1.88 8.53
CA ASN A 223 -6.37 3.12 7.78
C ASN A 223 -5.72 2.86 6.43
N LEU A 224 -6.55 2.64 5.41
CA LEU A 224 -6.15 2.51 4.01
C LEU A 224 -6.01 3.92 3.41
N GLY A 225 -4.92 4.56 3.62
CA GLY A 225 -4.65 5.90 3.10
C GLY A 225 -3.17 6.06 2.75
N VAL A 226 -2.66 7.26 2.83
CA VAL A 226 -1.24 7.53 2.55
C VAL A 226 -0.31 6.73 3.44
N GLY A 227 -0.63 6.57 4.73
CA GLY A 227 0.18 5.75 5.63
C GLY A 227 0.26 4.27 5.22
N PHE A 228 -0.77 3.72 4.56
CA PHE A 228 -0.72 2.40 3.94
C PHE A 228 0.18 2.40 2.70
N LEU A 229 0.05 3.40 1.84
CA LEU A 229 0.88 3.54 0.64
C LEU A 229 2.36 3.69 0.98
N ASP A 230 2.70 4.51 1.97
CA ASP A 230 4.07 4.68 2.47
C ASP A 230 4.67 3.32 2.90
N GLN A 231 3.89 2.51 3.63
CA GLN A 231 4.35 1.18 4.05
C GLN A 231 4.52 0.21 2.87
N VAL A 232 3.67 0.30 1.87
CA VAL A 232 3.81 -0.49 0.62
C VAL A 232 5.07 -0.04 -0.14
N GLU A 233 5.30 1.25 -0.25
CA GLU A 233 6.48 1.82 -0.93
C GLU A 233 7.78 1.42 -0.23
N ASP A 234 7.85 1.53 1.09
CA ASP A 234 9.02 1.13 1.90
C ASP A 234 9.40 -0.36 1.67
N ARG A 235 8.40 -1.22 1.44
CA ARG A 235 8.62 -2.65 1.22
C ARG A 235 8.98 -3.00 -0.21
N LEU A 236 8.53 -2.22 -1.18
CA LEU A 236 8.75 -2.50 -2.59
C LEU A 236 10.06 -1.94 -3.15
N ALA A 237 10.79 -1.12 -2.39
CA ALA A 237 12.11 -0.58 -2.75
C ALA A 237 12.17 -0.11 -4.21
N PHE A 238 11.27 0.81 -4.60
CA PHE A 238 11.24 1.45 -5.94
C PHE A 238 11.22 0.50 -7.14
N ARG A 239 10.47 -0.59 -7.08
CA ARG A 239 10.31 -1.48 -8.23
C ARG A 239 9.45 -0.82 -9.31
N ASP A 240 9.98 -0.74 -10.53
CA ASP A 240 9.34 -0.04 -11.67
C ASP A 240 8.15 -0.82 -12.28
N GLY A 241 7.96 -2.07 -11.92
CA GLY A 241 6.93 -2.93 -12.49
C GLY A 241 5.76 -3.20 -11.55
N ILE A 242 4.89 -4.10 -12.00
CA ILE A 242 3.82 -4.65 -11.16
C ILE A 242 4.47 -5.42 -10.02
N SER A 243 4.10 -5.08 -8.80
CA SER A 243 4.61 -5.71 -7.58
C SER A 243 3.48 -6.37 -6.80
N VAL A 244 3.81 -7.42 -6.06
CA VAL A 244 2.86 -8.17 -5.22
C VAL A 244 3.42 -8.29 -3.82
N LEU A 245 2.60 -7.95 -2.84
CA LEU A 245 2.85 -8.19 -1.42
C LEU A 245 1.84 -9.19 -0.88
N LEU A 246 2.27 -10.11 -0.06
CA LEU A 246 1.48 -11.24 0.44
C LEU A 246 1.74 -11.54 1.91
N GLY A 247 0.71 -12.06 2.59
CA GLY A 247 0.81 -12.74 3.86
C GLY A 247 1.66 -12.02 4.91
N GLU A 248 2.76 -12.61 5.29
CA GLU A 248 3.65 -12.09 6.34
C GLU A 248 4.21 -10.69 6.05
N GLU A 249 4.37 -10.34 4.78
CA GLU A 249 4.83 -8.99 4.39
C GLU A 249 3.80 -7.93 4.78
N LEU A 250 2.53 -8.31 4.88
CA LEU A 250 1.40 -7.44 5.23
C LEU A 250 0.91 -7.62 6.67
N SER A 251 1.40 -8.61 7.41
CA SER A 251 0.96 -8.88 8.78
C SER A 251 1.11 -7.66 9.70
N MET A 252 2.17 -6.87 9.50
CA MET A 252 2.36 -5.61 10.23
C MET A 252 1.29 -4.54 9.93
N LEU A 253 0.54 -4.70 8.82
CA LEU A 253 -0.58 -3.85 8.43
C LEU A 253 -1.93 -4.43 8.92
N GLY A 254 -1.92 -5.56 9.62
CA GLY A 254 -3.13 -6.27 10.04
C GLY A 254 -3.90 -6.96 8.90
N LEU A 255 -3.31 -7.06 7.71
CA LEU A 255 -3.95 -7.56 6.48
C LEU A 255 -3.58 -9.02 6.18
N ASN A 256 -3.93 -9.95 7.06
CA ASN A 256 -3.73 -11.37 6.81
C ASN A 256 -4.62 -11.90 5.67
N ARG A 257 -4.13 -12.89 4.91
CA ARG A 257 -4.83 -13.53 3.78
C ARG A 257 -5.26 -12.57 2.65
N VAL A 258 -4.50 -11.50 2.48
CA VAL A 258 -4.73 -10.47 1.48
C VAL A 258 -3.57 -10.43 0.49
N VAL A 259 -3.88 -10.13 -0.75
CA VAL A 259 -2.91 -9.81 -1.81
C VAL A 259 -2.99 -8.32 -2.09
N VAL A 260 -1.87 -7.66 -2.11
CA VAL A 260 -1.77 -6.29 -2.63
C VAL A 260 -1.00 -6.33 -3.94
N LEU A 261 -1.70 -5.98 -5.02
CA LEU A 261 -1.09 -5.75 -6.33
C LEU A 261 -0.80 -4.26 -6.44
N SER A 262 0.43 -3.90 -6.74
CA SER A 262 0.86 -2.51 -6.77
C SER A 262 1.53 -2.17 -8.10
N VAL A 263 1.13 -1.05 -8.70
CA VAL A 263 1.67 -0.52 -9.96
C VAL A 263 2.11 0.91 -9.74
N PRO A 264 3.36 1.28 -10.09
CA PRO A 264 3.78 2.67 -10.07
C PRO A 264 3.08 3.44 -11.19
N TYR A 265 2.86 4.72 -10.99
CA TYR A 265 2.45 5.62 -12.05
C TYR A 265 3.29 6.90 -12.05
N PHE A 266 3.35 7.56 -13.19
CA PHE A 266 4.26 8.65 -13.47
C PHE A 266 3.48 9.87 -13.99
N SER A 267 4.08 11.05 -13.86
CA SER A 267 3.63 12.27 -14.54
C SER A 267 4.84 12.97 -15.11
N LYS A 268 4.80 13.30 -16.39
CA LYS A 268 5.94 13.92 -17.12
C LYS A 268 7.27 13.16 -16.98
N GLY A 269 7.20 11.83 -16.86
CA GLY A 269 8.36 10.97 -16.65
C GLY A 269 8.86 10.88 -15.21
N GLU A 270 8.26 11.60 -14.26
CA GLU A 270 8.60 11.54 -12.85
C GLU A 270 7.64 10.63 -12.10
N TYR A 271 8.19 9.81 -11.21
CA TYR A 271 7.40 8.96 -10.31
C TYR A 271 6.50 9.83 -9.43
N GLN A 272 5.23 9.46 -9.34
CA GLN A 272 4.26 10.18 -8.51
C GLN A 272 3.86 9.39 -7.28
N SER A 273 3.38 8.17 -7.46
CA SER A 273 2.94 7.27 -6.40
C SER A 273 2.60 5.91 -6.97
N ARG A 274 1.87 5.11 -6.20
CA ARG A 274 1.44 3.78 -6.59
C ARG A 274 -0.07 3.64 -6.59
N PHE A 275 -0.54 2.82 -7.51
CA PHE A 275 -1.90 2.33 -7.56
C PHE A 275 -1.90 0.92 -6.94
N CYS A 276 -2.58 0.75 -5.83
CA CYS A 276 -2.66 -0.51 -5.11
C CYS A 276 -4.06 -1.11 -5.22
N VAL A 277 -4.15 -2.39 -5.57
CA VAL A 277 -5.36 -3.20 -5.46
C VAL A 277 -5.19 -4.17 -4.31
N ILE A 278 -6.09 -4.09 -3.35
CA ILE A 278 -6.10 -4.89 -2.14
C ILE A 278 -7.27 -5.87 -2.26
N CYS A 279 -6.97 -7.15 -2.27
CA CYS A 279 -7.99 -8.17 -2.46
C CYS A 279 -7.69 -9.44 -1.65
N PRO A 280 -8.71 -10.22 -1.26
CA PRO A 280 -8.51 -11.55 -0.71
C PRO A 280 -7.70 -12.45 -1.64
N ALA A 281 -6.91 -13.38 -1.07
CA ALA A 281 -6.04 -14.28 -1.84
C ALA A 281 -6.80 -15.22 -2.80
N ASP A 282 -8.11 -15.37 -2.63
CA ASP A 282 -9.02 -16.13 -3.49
C ASP A 282 -9.66 -15.30 -4.60
N SER A 283 -9.28 -14.03 -4.74
CA SER A 283 -9.80 -13.14 -5.78
C SER A 283 -9.29 -13.51 -7.18
N LYS A 284 -9.94 -13.00 -8.21
CA LYS A 284 -9.59 -13.24 -9.63
C LYS A 284 -8.32 -12.45 -10.03
N ILE A 285 -7.20 -12.75 -9.38
CA ILE A 285 -5.93 -12.02 -9.54
C ILE A 285 -5.48 -11.96 -10.99
N GLU A 286 -5.61 -13.07 -11.76
CA GLU A 286 -5.25 -13.10 -13.20
C GLU A 286 -6.00 -12.04 -14.00
N ALA A 287 -7.31 -11.89 -13.74
CA ALA A 287 -8.14 -10.94 -14.44
C ALA A 287 -7.79 -9.48 -14.05
N ILE A 288 -7.47 -9.23 -12.79
CA ILE A 288 -7.01 -7.92 -12.32
C ILE A 288 -5.67 -7.57 -12.99
N LEU A 289 -4.72 -8.52 -13.02
CA LEU A 289 -3.43 -8.33 -13.69
C LEU A 289 -3.59 -8.09 -15.20
N ALA A 290 -4.59 -8.71 -15.84
CA ALA A 290 -4.89 -8.46 -17.24
C ALA A 290 -5.36 -7.02 -17.48
N GLU A 291 -6.06 -6.38 -16.54
CA GLU A 291 -6.41 -4.97 -16.64
C GLU A 291 -5.17 -4.07 -16.52
N PHE A 292 -4.25 -4.37 -15.61
CA PHE A 292 -2.98 -3.62 -15.51
C PHE A 292 -2.13 -3.72 -16.79
N LYS A 293 -2.12 -4.88 -17.46
CA LYS A 293 -1.40 -5.07 -18.73
C LYS A 293 -1.99 -4.26 -19.91
N LYS A 294 -3.21 -3.77 -19.79
CA LYS A 294 -3.82 -2.87 -20.78
C LYS A 294 -3.40 -1.41 -20.60
N LEU A 295 -2.77 -1.08 -19.47
CA LEU A 295 -2.23 0.24 -19.26
C LEU A 295 -1.09 0.51 -20.24
N PRO A 296 -0.86 1.77 -20.64
CA PRO A 296 0.27 2.13 -21.50
C PRO A 296 1.60 1.64 -20.90
N GLN A 297 2.41 1.01 -21.75
CA GLN A 297 3.77 0.52 -21.42
C GLN A 297 4.81 1.56 -21.79
#